data_e02414cce3a991b4a68f92ad04e04998
#
_entry.id   e02414cce3a991b4a68f92ad04e04998
#
_cell.length_a   1.000
_cell.length_b   1.000
_cell.length_c   1.000
_cell.angle_alpha   90.00
_cell.angle_beta   90.00
_cell.angle_gamma   90.00
#
_symmetry.space_group_name_H-M   'P 1'
#
loop_
_entity.id
_entity.type
_entity.pdbx_description
1 polymer ?
#
loop_
_entity_poly.entity_id
_entity_poly.type
_entity_poly.pdbx_seq_one_letter_code
_entity_poly.pdbx_strand_id
1 'polypeptide(L)'
;MVSDPSSYAGAQIRLVAVDMDGTLLDDEKNFPPGLDELLDHLEQRGVVFVPASGRQVWTLIDMFPERPGLTFIGENGAIVMRDGREISSAPLDLSTVRESVSLIRQYALPRPGATAAREDAGEGAPEGSLRENFDGGLVVCGKNCAYVERTDEAFLAAVAPYYTRTQCVDDLVKVIDDIEQGRIDEAIIKLAVYSAGDVTALADQTLGRFARSHQFAISAANWADLQDRGVDKGRALRALQEYLGVTPGQTAVFGDAGNDLSMIAQAEFSFAMENASADVRAAARFLAPSNNEAGVVQVLRALLAE
;
A
#
# COMPACT_ATOMS: atom_id res chain seq x y z
N MET A 1 13.48 7.53 23.60
CA MET A 1 13.34 6.67 24.80
C MET A 1 11.98 6.00 24.69
N VAL A 2 11.91 4.68 24.67
CA VAL A 2 10.66 3.91 24.57
C VAL A 2 9.73 4.31 25.71
N SER A 3 8.40 4.35 25.43
CA SER A 3 7.40 4.75 26.44
C SER A 3 7.24 3.71 27.54
N ASP A 4 7.06 4.18 28.79
CA ASP A 4 6.81 3.28 29.92
C ASP A 4 5.45 2.57 29.75
N PRO A 5 5.40 1.22 29.82
CA PRO A 5 4.16 0.46 29.74
C PRO A 5 3.05 0.92 30.69
N SER A 6 3.42 1.45 31.87
CA SER A 6 2.43 2.00 32.83
C SER A 6 1.62 3.17 32.28
N SER A 7 2.11 3.86 31.24
CA SER A 7 1.44 5.02 30.63
C SER A 7 0.24 4.64 29.76
N TYR A 8 0.10 3.37 29.38
CA TYR A 8 -1.00 2.85 28.57
C TYR A 8 -1.66 1.57 29.14
N ALA A 9 -1.26 1.14 30.34
CA ALA A 9 -1.85 -0.02 31.01
C ALA A 9 -3.35 0.21 31.29
N GLY A 10 -4.14 -0.85 31.19
CA GLY A 10 -5.60 -0.81 31.42
C GLY A 10 -6.43 -0.26 30.26
N ALA A 11 -5.81 -0.03 29.09
CA ALA A 11 -6.52 0.36 27.89
C ALA A 11 -7.49 -0.73 27.42
N GLN A 12 -8.73 -0.34 27.11
CA GLN A 12 -9.76 -1.24 26.59
C GLN A 12 -9.65 -1.32 25.05
N ILE A 13 -8.60 -1.95 24.54
CA ILE A 13 -8.38 -2.05 23.09
C ILE A 13 -9.32 -3.07 22.47
N ARG A 14 -9.94 -2.69 21.34
CA ARG A 14 -10.80 -3.53 20.50
C ARG A 14 -10.33 -3.62 19.05
N LEU A 15 -9.45 -2.72 18.63
CA LEU A 15 -8.92 -2.67 17.27
C LEU A 15 -7.44 -2.32 17.34
N VAL A 16 -6.63 -3.10 16.61
CA VAL A 16 -5.18 -2.90 16.47
C VAL A 16 -4.85 -2.83 14.99
N ALA A 17 -4.38 -1.69 14.50
CA ALA A 17 -3.90 -1.55 13.13
C ALA A 17 -2.37 -1.39 13.11
N VAL A 18 -1.69 -2.19 12.29
CA VAL A 18 -0.23 -2.28 12.29
C VAL A 18 0.28 -2.20 10.86
N ASP A 19 1.17 -1.24 10.60
CA ASP A 19 1.94 -1.26 9.36
C ASP A 19 2.86 -2.49 9.30
N MET A 20 3.25 -2.87 8.09
CA MET A 20 4.02 -4.08 7.86
C MET A 20 5.53 -3.82 7.83
N ASP A 21 6.00 -3.09 6.82
CA ASP A 21 7.42 -2.95 6.50
C ASP A 21 8.08 -1.88 7.39
N GLY A 22 9.00 -2.26 8.27
CA GLY A 22 9.61 -1.35 9.24
C GLY A 22 8.80 -1.20 10.54
N THR A 23 7.66 -1.90 10.66
CA THR A 23 6.80 -1.87 11.84
C THR A 23 6.57 -3.26 12.40
N LEU A 24 5.76 -4.12 11.73
CA LEU A 24 5.54 -5.50 12.17
C LEU A 24 6.67 -6.43 11.76
N LEU A 25 7.16 -6.28 10.53
CA LEU A 25 8.24 -7.09 9.97
C LEU A 25 9.61 -6.50 10.36
N ASP A 26 10.58 -7.39 10.61
CA ASP A 26 11.97 -6.99 10.76
C ASP A 26 12.58 -6.51 9.41
N ASP A 27 13.82 -6.05 9.41
CA ASP A 27 14.52 -5.58 8.20
C ASP A 27 14.74 -6.69 7.17
N GLU A 28 14.72 -7.96 7.60
CA GLU A 28 14.82 -9.15 6.75
C GLU A 28 13.45 -9.63 6.26
N LYS A 29 12.36 -8.90 6.61
CA LYS A 29 10.96 -9.20 6.26
C LYS A 29 10.39 -10.45 6.92
N ASN A 30 10.94 -10.85 8.05
CA ASN A 30 10.39 -11.92 8.88
C ASN A 30 9.35 -11.37 9.87
N PHE A 31 8.40 -12.22 10.23
CA PHE A 31 7.51 -11.94 11.35
C PHE A 31 8.24 -12.02 12.70
N PRO A 32 7.88 -11.17 13.67
CA PRO A 32 8.47 -11.21 14.99
C PRO A 32 8.10 -12.51 15.73
N PRO A 33 9.00 -13.02 16.57
CA PRO A 33 8.71 -14.20 17.39
C PRO A 33 7.55 -13.93 18.35
N GLY A 34 6.68 -14.94 18.52
CA GLY A 34 5.53 -14.87 19.40
C GLY A 34 4.36 -14.08 18.86
N LEU A 35 4.35 -13.77 17.54
CA LEU A 35 3.20 -13.13 16.88
C LEU A 35 1.97 -14.05 16.89
N ASP A 36 2.13 -15.33 16.57
CA ASP A 36 0.99 -16.26 16.48
C ASP A 36 0.26 -16.42 17.81
N GLU A 37 0.99 -16.57 18.91
CA GLU A 37 0.40 -16.64 20.25
C GLU A 37 -0.28 -15.32 20.63
N LEU A 38 0.28 -14.19 20.20
CA LEU A 38 -0.34 -12.88 20.42
C LEU A 38 -1.64 -12.76 19.63
N LEU A 39 -1.67 -13.17 18.36
CA LEU A 39 -2.88 -13.13 17.54
C LEU A 39 -3.99 -14.02 18.10
N ASP A 40 -3.65 -15.21 18.61
CA ASP A 40 -4.60 -16.09 19.32
C ASP A 40 -5.18 -15.39 20.56
N HIS A 41 -4.35 -14.70 21.32
CA HIS A 41 -4.78 -13.97 22.51
C HIS A 41 -5.68 -12.78 22.18
N LEU A 42 -5.36 -12.03 21.12
CA LEU A 42 -6.20 -10.94 20.60
C LEU A 42 -7.56 -11.45 20.17
N GLU A 43 -7.61 -12.56 19.41
CA GLU A 43 -8.84 -13.19 18.94
C GLU A 43 -9.72 -13.65 20.11
N GLN A 44 -9.16 -14.33 21.11
CA GLN A 44 -9.88 -14.76 22.33
C GLN A 44 -10.51 -13.59 23.10
N ARG A 45 -9.90 -12.41 23.05
CA ARG A 45 -10.42 -11.18 23.65
C ARG A 45 -11.36 -10.38 22.74
N GLY A 46 -11.60 -10.85 21.52
CA GLY A 46 -12.41 -10.15 20.52
C GLY A 46 -11.77 -8.86 20.00
N VAL A 47 -10.45 -8.75 20.07
CA VAL A 47 -9.69 -7.63 19.51
C VAL A 47 -9.40 -7.90 18.03
N VAL A 48 -9.81 -6.99 17.16
CA VAL A 48 -9.57 -7.09 15.72
C VAL A 48 -8.15 -6.63 15.41
N PHE A 49 -7.33 -7.51 14.83
CA PHE A 49 -5.99 -7.19 14.35
C PHE A 49 -6.02 -6.92 12.84
N VAL A 50 -5.35 -5.85 12.40
CA VAL A 50 -5.42 -5.31 11.04
C VAL A 50 -4.02 -5.00 10.52
N PRO A 51 -3.41 -5.87 9.74
CA PRO A 51 -2.27 -5.52 8.91
C PRO A 51 -2.66 -4.43 7.90
N ALA A 52 -1.89 -3.33 7.82
CA ALA A 52 -2.14 -2.19 6.96
C ALA A 52 -0.90 -1.82 6.14
N SER A 53 -0.94 -1.93 4.81
CA SER A 53 0.25 -1.79 3.96
C SER A 53 -0.05 -1.15 2.59
N GLY A 54 1.00 -0.66 1.93
CA GLY A 54 0.97 -0.31 0.51
C GLY A 54 0.96 -1.51 -0.44
N ARG A 55 1.23 -2.72 0.06
CA ARG A 55 1.20 -3.97 -0.70
C ARG A 55 -0.20 -4.28 -1.21
N GLN A 56 -0.30 -5.10 -2.27
CA GLN A 56 -1.57 -5.66 -2.71
C GLN A 56 -2.25 -6.39 -1.55
N VAL A 57 -3.56 -6.20 -1.39
CA VAL A 57 -4.31 -6.84 -0.29
C VAL A 57 -4.19 -8.36 -0.32
N TRP A 58 -4.11 -8.96 -1.50
CA TRP A 58 -3.91 -10.39 -1.67
C TRP A 58 -2.53 -10.86 -1.21
N THR A 59 -1.49 -10.05 -1.42
CA THR A 59 -0.16 -10.30 -0.85
C THR A 59 -0.21 -10.32 0.67
N LEU A 60 -0.95 -9.38 1.29
CA LEU A 60 -1.14 -9.39 2.74
C LEU A 60 -1.88 -10.64 3.22
N ILE A 61 -2.96 -11.05 2.53
CA ILE A 61 -3.72 -12.26 2.86
C ILE A 61 -2.83 -13.49 2.77
N ASP A 62 -2.03 -13.60 1.71
CA ASP A 62 -1.12 -14.74 1.50
C ASP A 62 0.01 -14.82 2.56
N MET A 63 0.34 -13.68 3.23
CA MET A 63 1.28 -13.68 4.35
C MET A 63 0.69 -14.27 5.65
N PHE A 64 -0.64 -14.40 5.76
CA PHE A 64 -1.32 -14.94 6.94
C PHE A 64 -2.22 -16.15 6.58
N PRO A 65 -1.66 -17.24 5.99
CA PRO A 65 -2.45 -18.33 5.42
C PRO A 65 -3.27 -19.08 6.47
N GLU A 66 -2.80 -19.15 7.71
CA GLU A 66 -3.48 -19.83 8.81
C GLU A 66 -4.58 -18.98 9.48
N ARG A 67 -4.80 -17.72 8.98
CA ARG A 67 -5.69 -16.74 9.60
C ARG A 67 -6.66 -16.09 8.60
N PRO A 68 -7.54 -16.87 7.98
CA PRO A 68 -8.43 -16.38 6.92
C PRO A 68 -9.47 -15.35 7.41
N GLY A 69 -9.70 -15.25 8.72
CA GLY A 69 -10.65 -14.30 9.34
C GLY A 69 -10.06 -12.92 9.65
N LEU A 70 -8.77 -12.67 9.40
CA LEU A 70 -8.19 -11.36 9.65
C LEU A 70 -8.81 -10.28 8.77
N THR A 71 -8.69 -9.06 9.25
CA THR A 71 -9.03 -7.83 8.50
C THR A 71 -7.75 -7.22 7.94
N PHE A 72 -7.77 -6.75 6.70
CA PHE A 72 -6.62 -6.19 6.01
C PHE A 72 -6.94 -4.82 5.43
N ILE A 73 -6.02 -3.88 5.56
CA ILE A 73 -6.00 -2.62 4.82
C ILE A 73 -4.88 -2.72 3.79
N GLY A 74 -5.24 -2.90 2.52
CA GLY A 74 -4.29 -3.00 1.41
C GLY A 74 -4.18 -1.73 0.59
N GLU A 75 -3.16 -1.68 -0.28
CA GLU A 75 -2.98 -0.60 -1.26
C GLU A 75 -3.04 0.79 -0.61
N ASN A 76 -2.31 1.00 0.51
CA ASN A 76 -2.33 2.25 1.29
C ASN A 76 -3.74 2.74 1.70
N GLY A 77 -4.70 1.83 1.87
CA GLY A 77 -6.07 2.18 2.27
C GLY A 77 -7.08 2.23 1.12
N ALA A 78 -6.67 1.90 -0.12
CA ALA A 78 -7.60 1.85 -1.24
C ALA A 78 -8.57 0.66 -1.17
N ILE A 79 -8.27 -0.35 -0.37
CA ILE A 79 -9.16 -1.50 -0.15
C ILE A 79 -9.07 -2.00 1.30
N VAL A 80 -10.22 -2.35 1.86
CA VAL A 80 -10.36 -3.02 3.16
C VAL A 80 -11.07 -4.35 2.95
N MET A 81 -10.43 -5.44 3.37
CA MET A 81 -10.97 -6.80 3.32
C MET A 81 -11.14 -7.37 4.72
N ARG A 82 -12.24 -8.09 4.98
CA ARG A 82 -12.51 -8.82 6.22
C ARG A 82 -13.23 -10.12 5.92
N ASP A 83 -12.80 -11.20 6.54
CA ASP A 83 -13.38 -12.54 6.34
C ASP A 83 -13.50 -12.90 4.85
N GLY A 84 -12.50 -12.55 4.04
CA GLY A 84 -12.47 -12.76 2.59
C GLY A 84 -13.46 -11.89 1.79
N ARG A 85 -14.08 -10.87 2.40
CA ARG A 85 -15.05 -9.97 1.76
C ARG A 85 -14.55 -8.52 1.75
N GLU A 86 -14.82 -7.81 0.69
CA GLU A 86 -14.60 -6.37 0.62
C GLU A 86 -15.54 -5.63 1.58
N ILE A 87 -14.97 -4.80 2.45
CA ILE A 87 -15.71 -3.86 3.30
C ILE A 87 -15.82 -2.50 2.61
N SER A 88 -14.74 -2.05 2.00
CA SER A 88 -14.71 -0.81 1.23
C SER A 88 -13.57 -0.82 0.22
N SER A 89 -13.77 -0.08 -0.87
CA SER A 89 -12.71 0.25 -1.82
C SER A 89 -12.87 1.67 -2.37
N ALA A 90 -11.80 2.20 -2.95
CA ALA A 90 -11.78 3.53 -3.56
C ALA A 90 -11.23 3.42 -5.00
N PRO A 91 -12.11 3.21 -6.00
CA PRO A 91 -11.70 3.09 -7.38
C PRO A 91 -11.20 4.41 -7.97
N LEU A 92 -10.18 4.33 -8.81
CA LEU A 92 -9.78 5.39 -9.73
C LEU A 92 -10.75 5.47 -10.91
N ASP A 93 -10.96 6.67 -11.44
CA ASP A 93 -11.68 6.82 -12.70
C ASP A 93 -10.86 6.23 -13.87
N LEU A 94 -11.55 5.54 -14.80
CA LEU A 94 -10.89 4.84 -15.91
C LEU A 94 -10.24 5.79 -16.92
N SER A 95 -10.65 7.06 -16.97
CA SER A 95 -10.02 8.07 -17.84
C SER A 95 -8.61 8.41 -17.34
N THR A 96 -8.41 8.57 -16.03
CA THR A 96 -7.09 8.76 -15.42
C THR A 96 -6.21 7.53 -15.61
N VAL A 97 -6.76 6.31 -15.46
CA VAL A 97 -6.02 5.08 -15.72
C VAL A 97 -5.55 5.01 -17.17
N ARG A 98 -6.42 5.29 -18.13
CA ARG A 98 -6.13 5.28 -19.57
C ARG A 98 -5.05 6.31 -19.96
N GLU A 99 -5.15 7.53 -19.43
CA GLU A 99 -4.16 8.57 -19.66
C GLU A 99 -2.79 8.17 -19.07
N SER A 100 -2.76 7.59 -17.88
CA SER A 100 -1.54 7.11 -17.23
C SER A 100 -0.85 6.01 -18.06
N VAL A 101 -1.61 5.05 -18.60
CA VAL A 101 -1.07 4.03 -19.52
C VAL A 101 -0.43 4.70 -20.74
N SER A 102 -1.10 5.69 -21.34
CA SER A 102 -0.57 6.42 -22.49
C SER A 102 0.75 7.15 -22.17
N LEU A 103 0.81 7.81 -21.01
CA LEU A 103 2.01 8.52 -20.54
C LEU A 103 3.18 7.56 -20.31
N ILE A 104 2.95 6.43 -19.66
CA ILE A 104 4.00 5.43 -19.40
C ILE A 104 4.53 4.86 -20.72
N ARG A 105 3.66 4.55 -21.68
CA ARG A 105 4.07 4.07 -23.01
C ARG A 105 4.91 5.12 -23.77
N GLN A 106 4.72 6.40 -23.47
CA GLN A 106 5.46 7.50 -24.08
C GLN A 106 6.89 7.63 -23.53
N TYR A 107 7.09 7.38 -22.23
CA TYR A 107 8.34 7.65 -21.50
C TYR A 107 9.15 6.38 -21.16
N ALA A 108 8.51 5.22 -21.02
CA ALA A 108 9.22 3.96 -20.76
C ALA A 108 9.93 3.42 -22.01
N LEU A 109 10.99 2.67 -21.79
CA LEU A 109 11.71 2.00 -22.88
C LEU A 109 10.80 1.00 -23.62
N PRO A 110 10.94 0.89 -24.97
CA PRO A 110 10.26 -0.16 -25.73
C PRO A 110 10.65 -1.55 -25.21
N ARG A 111 9.68 -2.46 -25.15
CA ARG A 111 9.94 -3.87 -24.79
C ARG A 111 10.99 -4.49 -25.70
N PRO A 112 11.91 -5.34 -25.18
CA PRO A 112 12.71 -6.20 -26.02
C PRO A 112 11.77 -7.10 -26.86
N GLY A 113 11.80 -6.94 -28.20
CA GLY A 113 10.96 -7.71 -29.14
C GLY A 113 9.65 -7.02 -29.59
N ALA A 114 9.29 -5.87 -29.10
CA ALA A 114 8.21 -5.06 -29.67
C ALA A 114 8.74 -4.42 -30.96
N THR A 115 8.32 -4.92 -32.10
CA THR A 115 8.53 -4.26 -33.42
C THR A 115 7.86 -2.87 -33.33
N ALA A 116 8.66 -1.84 -33.57
CA ALA A 116 8.28 -0.45 -33.47
C ALA A 116 7.03 -0.14 -34.31
N ALA A 117 5.87 -0.13 -33.66
CA ALA A 117 4.72 0.65 -34.09
C ALA A 117 4.96 2.14 -33.72
N ARG A 118 6.01 2.73 -34.37
CA ARG A 118 6.35 4.16 -34.22
C ARG A 118 6.12 4.87 -35.55
N GLU A 119 4.95 4.74 -36.12
CA GLU A 119 4.62 5.42 -37.39
C GLU A 119 3.50 6.46 -37.25
N ASP A 120 3.26 7.06 -36.10
CA ASP A 120 2.38 8.26 -36.03
C ASP A 120 2.79 9.25 -34.92
N ALA A 121 4.06 9.59 -34.82
CA ALA A 121 4.45 10.82 -34.15
C ALA A 121 4.44 11.94 -35.19
N GLY A 122 3.31 12.68 -35.26
CA GLY A 122 3.15 13.80 -36.18
C GLY A 122 4.34 14.77 -36.15
N GLU A 123 4.77 15.22 -37.31
CA GLU A 123 5.75 16.27 -37.55
C GLU A 123 5.32 17.52 -36.77
N GLY A 124 6.03 17.87 -35.71
CA GLY A 124 5.76 19.08 -34.91
C GLY A 124 6.35 19.16 -33.51
N ALA A 125 7.15 18.19 -33.07
CA ALA A 125 7.87 18.33 -31.81
C ALA A 125 9.09 19.27 -32.00
N PRO A 126 9.33 20.25 -31.08
CA PRO A 126 10.50 21.13 -31.18
C PRO A 126 11.78 20.30 -31.11
N GLU A 127 12.71 20.53 -32.05
CA GLU A 127 14.07 20.01 -32.02
C GLU A 127 14.75 20.48 -30.73
N GLY A 128 15.00 19.57 -29.79
CA GLY A 128 15.77 19.85 -28.57
C GLY A 128 15.36 19.11 -27.32
N SER A 129 14.22 18.44 -27.22
CA SER A 129 13.93 17.57 -26.09
C SER A 129 14.37 16.13 -26.40
N LEU A 130 15.58 15.79 -25.96
CA LEU A 130 15.95 14.37 -25.76
C LEU A 130 14.92 13.82 -24.77
N ARG A 131 13.93 13.07 -25.25
CA ARG A 131 13.03 12.33 -24.37
C ARG A 131 13.89 11.30 -23.64
N GLU A 132 14.14 11.53 -22.36
CA GLU A 132 14.78 10.53 -21.53
C GLU A 132 13.87 9.32 -21.52
N ASN A 133 14.32 8.20 -22.08
CA ASN A 133 13.63 6.92 -21.97
C ASN A 133 14.05 6.30 -20.65
N PHE A 134 13.08 6.07 -19.78
CA PHE A 134 13.30 5.45 -18.47
C PHE A 134 13.14 3.93 -18.56
N ASP A 135 14.01 3.17 -17.89
CA ASP A 135 13.83 1.73 -17.67
C ASP A 135 12.75 1.54 -16.59
N GLY A 136 11.50 1.69 -17.01
CA GLY A 136 10.35 1.69 -16.12
C GLY A 136 9.18 0.88 -16.64
N GLY A 137 8.16 0.73 -15.79
CA GLY A 137 6.92 0.04 -16.10
C GLY A 137 5.78 0.46 -15.19
N LEU A 138 4.54 0.17 -15.64
CA LEU A 138 3.31 0.45 -14.92
C LEU A 138 2.69 -0.85 -14.41
N VAL A 139 2.25 -0.82 -13.16
CA VAL A 139 1.34 -1.80 -12.57
C VAL A 139 -0.02 -1.13 -12.41
N VAL A 140 -1.03 -1.67 -13.08
CA VAL A 140 -2.44 -1.26 -12.93
C VAL A 140 -3.07 -2.19 -11.89
N CYS A 141 -3.28 -1.67 -10.68
CA CYS A 141 -3.71 -2.46 -9.54
C CYS A 141 -5.23 -2.48 -9.46
N GLY A 142 -5.83 -3.61 -9.83
CA GLY A 142 -7.23 -3.90 -9.61
C GLY A 142 -7.49 -4.48 -8.21
N LYS A 143 -8.75 -4.53 -7.79
CA LYS A 143 -9.17 -5.15 -6.52
C LYS A 143 -8.85 -6.64 -6.48
N ASN A 144 -8.93 -7.33 -7.62
CA ASN A 144 -8.76 -8.77 -7.71
C ASN A 144 -7.38 -9.16 -8.25
N CYS A 145 -6.80 -8.37 -9.14
CA CYS A 145 -5.54 -8.66 -9.82
C CYS A 145 -4.79 -7.39 -10.19
N ALA A 146 -3.48 -7.43 -10.19
CA ALA A 146 -2.62 -6.42 -10.79
C ALA A 146 -2.35 -6.79 -12.26
N TYR A 147 -2.33 -5.81 -13.15
CA TYR A 147 -2.11 -6.00 -14.59
C TYR A 147 -0.85 -5.28 -15.03
N VAL A 148 -0.01 -5.96 -15.80
CA VAL A 148 1.25 -5.42 -16.32
C VAL A 148 1.41 -5.77 -17.79
N GLU A 149 2.00 -4.85 -18.58
CA GLU A 149 2.38 -5.11 -19.97
C GLU A 149 3.83 -5.54 -20.11
N ARG A 150 4.70 -5.05 -19.22
CA ARG A 150 6.11 -5.38 -19.21
C ARG A 150 6.32 -6.77 -18.61
N THR A 151 7.05 -7.65 -19.33
CA THR A 151 7.15 -9.08 -18.98
C THR A 151 8.58 -9.58 -18.85
N ASP A 152 9.58 -8.70 -18.91
CA ASP A 152 10.98 -9.12 -18.69
C ASP A 152 11.22 -9.48 -17.21
N GLU A 153 12.18 -10.38 -17.01
CA GLU A 153 12.47 -10.97 -15.71
C GLU A 153 12.81 -9.92 -14.64
N ALA A 154 13.58 -8.88 -15.00
CA ALA A 154 13.99 -7.84 -14.03
C ALA A 154 12.80 -7.05 -13.51
N PHE A 155 11.85 -6.68 -14.38
CA PHE A 155 10.64 -5.99 -13.98
C PHE A 155 9.72 -6.89 -13.15
N LEU A 156 9.48 -8.12 -13.58
CA LEU A 156 8.62 -9.06 -12.83
C LEU A 156 9.21 -9.40 -11.47
N ALA A 157 10.53 -9.52 -11.34
CA ALA A 157 11.20 -9.72 -10.05
C ALA A 157 11.03 -8.51 -9.10
N ALA A 158 10.94 -7.29 -9.64
CA ALA A 158 10.67 -6.10 -8.83
C ALA A 158 9.19 -6.00 -8.41
N VAL A 159 8.26 -6.53 -9.23
CA VAL A 159 6.81 -6.52 -8.96
C VAL A 159 6.38 -7.60 -7.96
N ALA A 160 6.93 -8.82 -8.11
CA ALA A 160 6.49 -10.02 -7.38
C ALA A 160 6.43 -9.87 -5.83
N PRO A 161 7.36 -9.17 -5.15
CA PRO A 161 7.29 -9.04 -3.69
C PRO A 161 6.08 -8.25 -3.17
N TYR A 162 5.46 -7.43 -4.04
CA TYR A 162 4.35 -6.54 -3.68
C TYR A 162 3.00 -6.99 -4.24
N TYR A 163 3.01 -7.81 -5.31
CA TYR A 163 1.82 -8.20 -6.08
C TYR A 163 1.83 -9.69 -6.38
N THR A 164 1.31 -10.51 -5.46
CA THR A 164 1.24 -11.98 -5.64
C THR A 164 0.23 -12.37 -6.72
N ARG A 165 -0.83 -11.57 -6.90
CA ARG A 165 -1.79 -11.77 -7.99
C ARG A 165 -1.51 -10.78 -9.12
N THR A 166 -0.65 -11.18 -10.04
CA THR A 166 -0.27 -10.37 -11.21
C THR A 166 -0.59 -11.12 -12.50
N GLN A 167 -1.22 -10.43 -13.45
CA GLN A 167 -1.50 -10.91 -14.78
C GLN A 167 -0.71 -10.09 -15.81
N CYS A 168 0.11 -10.78 -16.62
CA CYS A 168 0.73 -10.19 -17.78
C CYS A 168 -0.30 -10.11 -18.92
N VAL A 169 -0.43 -8.94 -19.52
CA VAL A 169 -1.37 -8.67 -20.60
C VAL A 169 -0.65 -8.04 -21.80
N ASP A 170 -1.18 -8.24 -23.00
CA ASP A 170 -0.62 -7.63 -24.20
C ASP A 170 -0.96 -6.14 -24.30
N ASP A 171 -2.11 -5.72 -23.76
CA ASP A 171 -2.62 -4.37 -23.85
C ASP A 171 -3.46 -4.00 -22.62
N LEU A 172 -2.94 -3.08 -21.79
CA LEU A 172 -3.65 -2.53 -20.62
C LEU A 172 -4.91 -1.74 -21.01
N VAL A 173 -4.93 -1.12 -22.21
CA VAL A 173 -6.13 -0.39 -22.67
C VAL A 173 -7.28 -1.37 -22.90
N LYS A 174 -6.99 -2.57 -23.40
CA LYS A 174 -8.00 -3.62 -23.55
C LYS A 174 -8.58 -4.05 -22.19
N VAL A 175 -7.73 -4.17 -21.16
CA VAL A 175 -8.21 -4.46 -19.80
C VAL A 175 -9.17 -3.36 -19.32
N ILE A 176 -8.82 -2.09 -19.54
CA ILE A 176 -9.66 -0.94 -19.17
C ILE A 176 -10.99 -1.00 -19.94
N ASP A 177 -10.98 -1.32 -21.25
CA ASP A 177 -12.18 -1.48 -22.07
C ASP A 177 -13.06 -2.63 -21.58
N ASP A 178 -12.45 -3.73 -21.15
CA ASP A 178 -13.15 -4.90 -20.62
C ASP A 178 -13.84 -4.59 -19.28
N ILE A 179 -13.20 -3.76 -18.42
CA ILE A 179 -13.79 -3.25 -17.18
C ILE A 179 -14.97 -2.32 -17.51
N GLU A 180 -14.74 -1.32 -18.35
CA GLU A 180 -15.75 -0.29 -18.72
C GLU A 180 -17.01 -0.91 -19.33
N GLN A 181 -16.84 -1.99 -20.08
CA GLN A 181 -17.94 -2.72 -20.73
C GLN A 181 -18.53 -3.84 -19.84
N GLY A 182 -18.06 -3.99 -18.60
CA GLY A 182 -18.55 -5.01 -17.67
C GLY A 182 -18.20 -6.45 -18.08
N ARG A 183 -17.19 -6.67 -18.93
CA ARG A 183 -16.73 -8.01 -19.34
C ARG A 183 -15.90 -8.69 -18.25
N ILE A 184 -15.22 -7.90 -17.42
CA ILE A 184 -14.56 -8.36 -16.21
C ILE A 184 -15.09 -7.56 -15.01
N ASP A 185 -15.36 -8.26 -13.91
CA ASP A 185 -15.76 -7.66 -12.64
C ASP A 185 -14.51 -7.22 -11.88
N GLU A 186 -14.05 -6.04 -12.20
CA GLU A 186 -12.83 -5.45 -11.66
C GLU A 186 -13.01 -3.94 -11.46
N ALA A 187 -12.24 -3.36 -10.53
CA ALA A 187 -12.10 -1.92 -10.40
C ALA A 187 -10.64 -1.57 -10.09
N ILE A 188 -10.10 -0.59 -10.78
CA ILE A 188 -8.72 -0.16 -10.58
C ILE A 188 -8.67 0.77 -9.36
N ILE A 189 -7.84 0.44 -8.38
CA ILE A 189 -7.75 1.12 -7.08
C ILE A 189 -6.42 1.81 -6.84
N LYS A 190 -5.40 1.48 -7.63
CA LYS A 190 -4.07 2.12 -7.58
C LYS A 190 -3.36 1.97 -8.91
N LEU A 191 -2.52 2.93 -9.24
CA LEU A 191 -1.49 2.81 -10.27
C LEU A 191 -0.13 2.91 -9.58
N ALA A 192 0.79 2.02 -9.90
CA ALA A 192 2.15 2.07 -9.40
C ALA A 192 3.13 2.12 -10.57
N VAL A 193 4.01 3.10 -10.62
CA VAL A 193 5.08 3.20 -11.61
C VAL A 193 6.40 2.78 -10.97
N TYR A 194 7.11 1.92 -11.66
CA TYR A 194 8.44 1.43 -11.31
C TYR A 194 9.49 2.03 -12.22
N SER A 195 10.66 2.32 -11.68
CA SER A 195 11.89 2.60 -12.43
C SER A 195 13.04 1.75 -11.88
N ALA A 196 13.90 1.20 -12.76
CA ALA A 196 15.09 0.46 -12.32
C ALA A 196 16.10 1.35 -11.56
N GLY A 197 16.01 2.68 -11.72
CA GLY A 197 16.75 3.69 -10.95
C GLY A 197 15.83 4.52 -10.08
N ASP A 198 16.19 5.79 -9.87
CA ASP A 198 15.34 6.77 -9.18
C ASP A 198 14.04 7.00 -9.99
N VAL A 199 12.91 6.84 -9.33
CA VAL A 199 11.59 6.96 -9.98
C VAL A 199 11.15 8.40 -10.19
N THR A 200 11.75 9.36 -9.49
CA THR A 200 11.26 10.74 -9.37
C THR A 200 11.02 11.39 -10.73
N ALA A 201 12.00 11.34 -11.63
CA ALA A 201 11.87 11.97 -12.95
C ALA A 201 10.80 11.32 -13.84
N LEU A 202 10.69 9.98 -13.80
CA LEU A 202 9.63 9.24 -14.53
C LEU A 202 8.26 9.54 -13.91
N ALA A 203 8.17 9.53 -12.58
CA ALA A 203 6.95 9.79 -11.85
C ALA A 203 6.42 11.21 -12.12
N ASP A 204 7.26 12.23 -12.08
CA ASP A 204 6.88 13.63 -12.37
C ASP A 204 6.32 13.81 -13.78
N GLN A 205 6.90 13.12 -14.77
CA GLN A 205 6.45 13.20 -16.16
C GLN A 205 5.19 12.39 -16.45
N THR A 206 4.83 11.45 -15.56
CA THR A 206 3.69 10.55 -15.72
C THR A 206 2.64 10.79 -14.63
N LEU A 207 2.65 10.00 -13.56
CA LEU A 207 1.64 10.04 -12.50
C LEU A 207 1.61 11.37 -11.74
N GLY A 208 2.72 12.07 -11.61
CA GLY A 208 2.83 13.36 -10.94
C GLY A 208 1.95 14.46 -11.55
N ARG A 209 1.54 14.33 -12.82
CA ARG A 209 0.59 15.24 -13.47
C ARG A 209 -0.78 15.27 -12.79
N PHE A 210 -1.14 14.18 -12.12
CA PHE A 210 -2.41 14.02 -11.42
C PHE A 210 -2.33 14.42 -9.93
N ALA A 211 -1.18 14.85 -9.42
CA ALA A 211 -0.95 15.17 -7.99
C ALA A 211 -1.91 16.24 -7.42
N ARG A 212 -2.51 17.09 -8.28
CA ARG A 212 -3.49 18.10 -7.84
C ARG A 212 -4.90 17.54 -7.64
N SER A 213 -5.24 16.46 -8.33
CA SER A 213 -6.58 15.86 -8.34
C SER A 213 -6.64 14.52 -7.61
N HIS A 214 -5.52 13.84 -7.45
CA HIS A 214 -5.39 12.50 -6.89
C HIS A 214 -4.36 12.46 -5.77
N GLN A 215 -4.32 11.37 -5.02
CA GLN A 215 -3.28 11.08 -4.06
C GLN A 215 -2.07 10.52 -4.81
N PHE A 216 -1.03 11.33 -4.94
CA PHE A 216 0.25 10.93 -5.54
C PHE A 216 1.33 10.89 -4.47
N ALA A 217 2.16 9.85 -4.47
CA ALA A 217 3.28 9.69 -3.55
C ALA A 217 4.45 8.93 -4.18
N ILE A 218 5.68 9.33 -3.85
CA ILE A 218 6.88 8.49 -4.02
C ILE A 218 6.88 7.52 -2.83
N SER A 219 6.63 6.26 -3.10
CA SER A 219 6.49 5.22 -2.06
C SER A 219 7.79 4.50 -1.73
N ALA A 220 8.76 4.54 -2.65
CA ALA A 220 10.13 4.07 -2.46
C ALA A 220 11.06 4.75 -3.48
N ALA A 221 12.38 4.55 -3.39
CA ALA A 221 13.33 5.14 -4.31
C ALA A 221 13.03 4.82 -5.80
N ASN A 222 12.43 3.65 -6.05
CA ASN A 222 12.13 3.13 -7.38
C ASN A 222 10.62 2.92 -7.64
N TRP A 223 9.74 3.40 -6.74
CA TRP A 223 8.29 3.28 -6.84
C TRP A 223 7.56 4.59 -6.57
N ALA A 224 6.55 4.88 -7.38
CA ALA A 224 5.59 5.97 -7.13
C ALA A 224 4.16 5.47 -7.39
N ASP A 225 3.24 5.90 -6.54
CA ASP A 225 1.85 5.46 -6.50
C ASP A 225 0.89 6.62 -6.82
N LEU A 226 -0.20 6.30 -7.51
CA LEU A 226 -1.34 7.18 -7.72
C LEU A 226 -2.62 6.46 -7.31
N GLN A 227 -3.43 7.13 -6.51
CA GLN A 227 -4.70 6.63 -5.99
C GLN A 227 -5.78 7.71 -6.07
N ASP A 228 -7.04 7.34 -5.85
CA ASP A 228 -8.11 8.32 -5.77
C ASP A 228 -7.87 9.34 -4.65
N ARG A 229 -8.46 10.51 -4.79
CA ARG A 229 -8.23 11.62 -3.88
C ARG A 229 -8.63 11.28 -2.44
N GLY A 230 -7.71 11.54 -1.52
CA GLY A 230 -7.92 11.32 -0.09
C GLY A 230 -7.92 9.85 0.34
N VAL A 231 -7.41 8.96 -0.52
CA VAL A 231 -7.11 7.57 -0.13
C VAL A 231 -5.85 7.58 0.72
N ASP A 232 -5.96 7.10 1.93
CA ASP A 232 -4.87 6.85 2.86
C ASP A 232 -5.26 5.82 3.92
N LYS A 233 -4.28 5.27 4.64
CA LYS A 233 -4.50 4.26 5.69
C LYS A 233 -5.43 4.76 6.81
N GLY A 234 -5.38 6.06 7.14
CA GLY A 234 -6.22 6.65 8.20
C GLY A 234 -7.69 6.71 7.81
N ARG A 235 -8.01 7.07 6.54
CA ARG A 235 -9.38 7.03 6.02
C ARG A 235 -9.94 5.61 6.06
N ALA A 236 -9.14 4.62 5.64
CA ALA A 236 -9.53 3.22 5.67
C ALA A 236 -9.76 2.73 7.13
N LEU A 237 -8.86 3.10 8.05
CA LEU A 237 -9.01 2.76 9.47
C LEU A 237 -10.27 3.41 10.07
N ARG A 238 -10.57 4.67 9.75
CA ARG A 238 -11.78 5.35 10.22
C ARG A 238 -13.05 4.64 9.72
N ALA A 239 -13.10 4.29 8.44
CA ALA A 239 -14.23 3.53 7.89
C ALA A 239 -14.41 2.19 8.61
N LEU A 240 -13.30 1.51 8.93
CA LEU A 240 -13.33 0.26 9.68
C LEU A 240 -13.76 0.47 11.15
N GLN A 241 -13.33 1.54 11.81
CA GLN A 241 -13.79 1.91 13.16
C GLN A 241 -15.31 2.13 13.18
N GLU A 242 -15.84 2.85 12.21
CA GLU A 242 -17.29 3.08 12.04
C GLU A 242 -18.03 1.76 11.80
N TYR A 243 -17.52 0.90 10.91
CA TYR A 243 -18.09 -0.41 10.61
C TYR A 243 -18.16 -1.33 11.83
N LEU A 244 -17.11 -1.31 12.68
CA LEU A 244 -16.99 -2.15 13.89
C LEU A 244 -17.63 -1.52 15.13
N GLY A 245 -18.03 -0.25 15.09
CA GLY A 245 -18.48 0.48 16.28
C GLY A 245 -17.38 0.62 17.33
N VAL A 246 -16.15 0.91 16.90
CA VAL A 246 -14.96 1.08 17.74
C VAL A 246 -14.52 2.53 17.71
N THR A 247 -14.15 3.09 18.86
CA THR A 247 -13.72 4.49 18.98
C THR A 247 -12.19 4.62 18.87
N PRO A 248 -11.66 5.85 18.60
CA PRO A 248 -10.22 6.10 18.69
C PRO A 248 -9.60 5.70 20.03
N GLY A 249 -10.34 5.86 21.16
CA GLY A 249 -9.91 5.45 22.50
C GLY A 249 -9.88 3.93 22.71
N GLN A 250 -10.39 3.14 21.77
CA GLN A 250 -10.37 1.68 21.78
C GLN A 250 -9.47 1.12 20.67
N THR A 251 -8.70 2.00 20.01
CA THR A 251 -7.85 1.66 18.87
C THR A 251 -6.38 1.87 19.22
N ALA A 252 -5.55 0.86 18.92
CA ALA A 252 -4.10 0.97 18.93
C ALA A 252 -3.57 0.96 17.49
N VAL A 253 -2.57 1.80 17.21
CA VAL A 253 -1.96 1.92 15.87
C VAL A 253 -0.45 1.93 16.00
N PHE A 254 0.23 1.24 15.08
CA PHE A 254 1.69 1.20 14.98
C PHE A 254 2.12 1.58 13.56
N GLY A 255 3.16 2.41 13.45
CA GLY A 255 3.71 2.82 12.17
C GLY A 255 5.10 3.42 12.29
N ASP A 256 5.81 3.52 11.16
CA ASP A 256 7.17 4.05 11.09
C ASP A 256 7.39 5.10 9.99
N ALA A 257 6.57 5.11 8.95
CA ALA A 257 6.77 5.91 7.75
C ALA A 257 5.67 6.96 7.50
N GLY A 258 5.89 7.88 6.57
CA GLY A 258 4.99 9.00 6.31
C GLY A 258 3.57 8.61 5.90
N ASN A 259 3.37 7.44 5.26
CA ASN A 259 2.04 6.91 4.90
C ASN A 259 1.23 6.43 6.11
N ASP A 260 1.85 6.32 7.31
CA ASP A 260 1.20 5.96 8.57
C ASP A 260 0.66 7.15 9.35
N LEU A 261 1.10 8.38 9.03
CA LEU A 261 0.71 9.58 9.76
C LEU A 261 -0.81 9.74 9.85
N SER A 262 -1.52 9.46 8.76
CA SER A 262 -2.98 9.52 8.74
C SER A 262 -3.61 8.45 9.63
N MET A 263 -3.03 7.25 9.70
CA MET A 263 -3.49 6.15 10.56
C MET A 263 -3.19 6.44 12.04
N ILE A 264 -2.00 6.96 12.36
CA ILE A 264 -1.60 7.39 13.70
C ILE A 264 -2.57 8.43 14.26
N ALA A 265 -3.05 9.36 13.44
CA ALA A 265 -4.01 10.38 13.84
C ALA A 265 -5.42 9.85 14.17
N GLN A 266 -5.75 8.59 13.85
CA GLN A 266 -7.07 7.99 14.10
C GLN A 266 -7.15 7.25 15.45
N ALA A 267 -6.06 7.18 16.24
CA ALA A 267 -6.04 6.38 17.45
C ALA A 267 -5.51 7.16 18.66
N GLU A 268 -6.11 6.94 19.83
CA GLU A 268 -5.56 7.47 21.08
C GLU A 268 -4.34 6.70 21.54
N PHE A 269 -4.23 5.40 21.21
CA PHE A 269 -3.07 4.57 21.48
C PHE A 269 -2.22 4.44 20.22
N SER A 270 -1.59 5.57 19.81
CA SER A 270 -0.72 5.61 18.63
C SER A 270 0.74 5.47 19.03
N PHE A 271 1.43 4.52 18.38
CA PHE A 271 2.81 4.16 18.63
C PHE A 271 3.66 4.38 17.38
N ALA A 272 4.69 5.23 17.49
CA ALA A 272 5.77 5.26 16.52
C ALA A 272 6.79 4.20 16.90
N MET A 273 7.34 3.48 15.91
CA MET A 273 8.46 2.58 16.14
C MET A 273 9.74 3.39 16.44
N GLU A 274 10.70 2.83 17.16
CA GLU A 274 11.96 3.52 17.45
C GLU A 274 12.74 3.85 16.18
N ASN A 275 12.65 3.00 15.15
CA ASN A 275 13.21 3.22 13.82
C ASN A 275 12.37 4.18 12.94
N ALA A 276 11.24 4.69 13.42
CA ALA A 276 10.35 5.55 12.63
C ALA A 276 10.99 6.89 12.25
N SER A 277 10.47 7.50 11.19
CA SER A 277 10.84 8.85 10.77
C SER A 277 10.55 9.89 11.86
N ALA A 278 11.24 11.02 11.81
CA ALA A 278 11.08 12.08 12.81
C ALA A 278 9.62 12.60 12.89
N ASP A 279 8.95 12.70 11.75
CA ASP A 279 7.56 13.20 11.67
C ASP A 279 6.58 12.23 12.33
N VAL A 280 6.75 10.92 12.11
CA VAL A 280 5.93 9.88 12.74
C VAL A 280 6.15 9.85 14.24
N ARG A 281 7.41 9.92 14.71
CA ARG A 281 7.72 10.02 16.14
C ARG A 281 7.15 11.28 16.80
N ALA A 282 7.06 12.39 16.06
CA ALA A 282 6.46 13.62 16.58
C ALA A 282 4.92 13.58 16.64
N ALA A 283 4.29 12.79 15.75
CA ALA A 283 2.85 12.68 15.64
C ALA A 283 2.24 11.65 16.61
N ALA A 284 2.96 10.57 16.90
CA ALA A 284 2.49 9.51 17.78
C ALA A 284 2.54 9.90 19.27
N ARG A 285 1.60 9.36 20.07
CA ARG A 285 1.57 9.61 21.54
C ARG A 285 2.61 8.81 22.29
N PHE A 286 2.99 7.65 21.78
CA PHE A 286 3.89 6.71 22.43
C PHE A 286 4.98 6.26 21.48
N LEU A 287 6.09 5.77 22.04
CA LEU A 287 7.20 5.21 21.29
C LEU A 287 7.34 3.73 21.65
N ALA A 288 7.27 2.86 20.65
CA ALA A 288 7.50 1.42 20.76
C ALA A 288 8.98 1.09 20.52
N PRO A 289 9.50 -0.06 21.01
CA PRO A 289 10.78 -0.59 20.57
C PRO A 289 10.84 -0.76 19.04
N SER A 290 12.05 -0.94 18.49
CA SER A 290 12.20 -1.09 17.03
C SER A 290 11.52 -2.34 16.50
N ASN A 291 11.28 -2.37 15.16
CA ASN A 291 10.77 -3.55 14.46
C ASN A 291 11.69 -4.78 14.68
N ASN A 292 13.01 -4.58 14.67
CA ASN A 292 14.00 -5.66 14.89
C ASN A 292 13.99 -6.23 16.32
N GLU A 293 13.36 -5.53 17.25
CA GLU A 293 13.19 -5.96 18.65
C GLU A 293 11.77 -6.51 18.92
N ALA A 294 10.98 -6.80 17.89
CA ALA A 294 9.58 -7.21 18.02
C ALA A 294 8.73 -6.20 18.81
N GLY A 295 8.92 -4.90 18.58
CA GLY A 295 8.35 -3.82 19.37
C GLY A 295 6.83 -3.85 19.44
N VAL A 296 6.14 -4.19 18.32
CA VAL A 296 4.68 -4.36 18.29
C VAL A 296 4.22 -5.44 19.26
N VAL A 297 4.88 -6.61 19.26
CA VAL A 297 4.54 -7.73 20.15
C VAL A 297 4.75 -7.35 21.61
N GLN A 298 5.85 -6.67 21.93
CA GLN A 298 6.15 -6.23 23.29
C GLN A 298 5.08 -5.26 23.82
N VAL A 299 4.72 -4.25 23.03
CA VAL A 299 3.73 -3.24 23.43
C VAL A 299 2.34 -3.86 23.55
N LEU A 300 1.91 -4.70 22.61
CA LEU A 300 0.59 -5.33 22.67
C LEU A 300 0.45 -6.28 23.84
N ARG A 301 1.49 -7.04 24.20
CA ARG A 301 1.50 -7.85 25.43
C ARG A 301 1.34 -7.01 26.69
N ALA A 302 1.98 -5.83 26.74
CA ALA A 302 1.82 -4.92 27.88
C ALA A 302 0.44 -4.26 27.92
N LEU A 303 -0.14 -3.88 26.76
CA LEU A 303 -1.50 -3.35 26.65
C LEU A 303 -2.57 -4.34 27.12
N LEU A 304 -2.34 -5.64 26.85
CA LEU A 304 -3.28 -6.72 27.17
C LEU A 304 -3.04 -7.33 28.56
N ALA A 305 -1.95 -6.98 29.23
CA ALA A 305 -1.70 -7.39 30.62
C ALA A 305 -2.75 -6.73 31.53
N GLU A 306 -3.35 -7.54 32.44
CA GLU A 306 -4.27 -7.08 33.48
C GLU A 306 -3.54 -6.47 34.68
#